data_a4fa3dffd8602b707097c48537fa63a8
#
_entry.id   a4fa3dffd8602b707097c48537fa63a8
#
_cell.length_a   1.000
_cell.length_b   1.000
_cell.length_c   1.000
_cell.angle_alpha   90.00
_cell.angle_beta   90.00
_cell.angle_gamma   90.00
#
_symmetry.space_group_name_H-M   'P 1'
#
loop_
_entity.id
_entity.type
_entity.pdbx_description
1 polymer ?
#
loop_
_entity_poly.entity_id
_entity_poly.type
_entity_poly.pdbx_seq_one_letter_code
_entity_poly.pdbx_strand_id
1 'polypeptide(L)'
;MSQRNARFVTRSPFPRNYAAELLNIVSGKGVYVTDASGKRYLDFGSGIAVNALGYGLKDLSRRLRRQVKELVHISNLFANTPAVELARRLLEIQIEGSRKRFDAVHFGNSGAEANEAAIKYARLYAMATRGPGHHKLLSFSHGFHGRTLGALSVTPTERYRTKFEPLIPGCESVGYNDPEAALKVIDGSFAAVIVEVVQGEGGLTVMSEEFAKVLNETCAANDVLLIADEIQTGLGRTGHLLGSSVVGLDPDIVSLSKPLAAGLPLSATLIPAKVNELVEVGDH
;
A
#
# COMPACT_ATOMS: atom_id res chain seq x y z
N MET A 1 14.41 -22.27 -31.57
CA MET A 1 13.43 -21.28 -31.03
C MET A 1 12.95 -20.43 -32.20
N SER A 2 11.67 -20.46 -32.50
CA SER A 2 11.12 -19.97 -33.76
C SER A 2 11.14 -18.42 -33.82
N GLN A 3 11.34 -17.88 -35.04
CA GLN A 3 11.32 -16.48 -35.41
C GLN A 3 10.02 -15.71 -34.98
N ARG A 4 9.02 -16.40 -34.44
CA ARG A 4 7.81 -15.80 -33.86
C ARG A 4 8.07 -14.93 -32.64
N ASN A 5 9.10 -15.23 -31.82
CA ASN A 5 9.40 -14.47 -30.60
C ASN A 5 10.12 -13.14 -30.84
N ALA A 6 10.76 -12.96 -32.00
CA ALA A 6 11.45 -11.71 -32.33
C ALA A 6 10.51 -10.59 -32.83
N ARG A 7 9.29 -10.92 -33.28
CA ARG A 7 8.33 -9.93 -33.82
C ARG A 7 7.50 -9.18 -32.76
N PHE A 8 7.52 -9.62 -31.48
CA PHE A 8 6.80 -8.95 -30.41
C PHE A 8 7.41 -7.62 -29.95
N VAL A 9 8.65 -7.30 -30.36
CA VAL A 9 9.39 -6.13 -29.87
C VAL A 9 9.17 -4.88 -30.72
N THR A 10 8.67 -4.98 -31.96
CA THR A 10 8.57 -3.83 -32.87
C THR A 10 7.29 -2.98 -32.67
N ARG A 11 6.26 -3.49 -31.97
CA ARG A 11 5.09 -2.73 -31.55
C ARG A 11 4.56 -3.30 -30.25
N SER A 12 4.90 -2.66 -29.11
CA SER A 12 4.37 -3.04 -27.81
C SER A 12 2.83 -3.03 -27.86
N PRO A 13 2.14 -4.11 -27.44
CA PRO A 13 0.69 -4.11 -27.30
C PRO A 13 0.20 -3.29 -26.10
N PHE A 14 1.12 -2.80 -25.29
CA PHE A 14 0.81 -2.01 -24.09
C PHE A 14 0.72 -0.50 -24.41
N PRO A 15 -0.07 0.25 -23.62
CA PRO A 15 -0.09 1.70 -23.69
C PRO A 15 1.32 2.30 -23.50
N ARG A 16 1.58 3.46 -24.09
CA ARG A 16 2.88 4.17 -24.02
C ARG A 16 3.06 4.93 -22.69
N ASN A 17 2.67 4.34 -21.59
CA ASN A 17 2.80 4.93 -20.25
C ASN A 17 4.16 4.66 -19.57
N TYR A 18 5.00 3.83 -20.20
CA TYR A 18 6.39 3.60 -19.82
C TYR A 18 7.33 3.96 -20.98
N ALA A 19 8.40 4.68 -20.67
CA ALA A 19 9.35 5.18 -21.69
C ALA A 19 10.46 4.17 -22.03
N ALA A 20 10.53 3.02 -21.37
CA ALA A 20 11.62 2.07 -21.52
C ALA A 20 11.44 1.15 -22.74
N GLU A 21 12.54 0.84 -23.45
CA GLU A 21 12.61 -0.34 -24.29
C GLU A 21 12.39 -1.57 -23.40
N LEU A 22 11.38 -2.37 -23.74
CA LEU A 22 11.03 -3.53 -22.93
C LEU A 22 12.03 -4.66 -23.19
N LEU A 23 12.95 -4.90 -22.25
CA LEU A 23 13.73 -6.12 -22.23
C LEU A 23 12.79 -7.32 -22.06
N ASN A 24 12.90 -8.32 -22.94
CA ASN A 24 12.12 -9.54 -22.81
C ASN A 24 12.76 -10.47 -21.77
N ILE A 25 12.40 -10.30 -20.51
CA ILE A 25 12.86 -11.16 -19.41
C ILE A 25 12.08 -12.49 -19.45
N VAL A 26 12.77 -13.60 -19.49
CA VAL A 26 12.18 -14.95 -19.66
C VAL A 26 12.34 -15.85 -18.44
N SER A 27 13.25 -15.53 -17.52
CA SER A 27 13.46 -16.34 -16.31
C SER A 27 14.12 -15.52 -15.20
N GLY A 28 14.02 -16.04 -13.95
CA GLY A 28 14.71 -15.47 -12.79
C GLY A 28 15.14 -16.59 -11.82
N LYS A 29 16.27 -16.37 -11.12
CA LYS A 29 16.74 -17.24 -10.06
C LYS A 29 17.49 -16.44 -8.99
N GLY A 30 17.04 -16.55 -7.75
CA GLY A 30 17.58 -15.74 -6.65
C GLY A 30 17.39 -14.25 -6.92
N VAL A 31 18.47 -13.50 -7.04
CA VAL A 31 18.47 -12.06 -7.32
C VAL A 31 18.78 -11.72 -8.79
N TYR A 32 18.82 -12.71 -9.67
CA TYR A 32 19.15 -12.52 -11.08
C TYR A 32 17.96 -12.80 -11.98
N VAL A 33 17.83 -12.01 -13.03
CA VAL A 33 16.91 -12.25 -14.15
C VAL A 33 17.69 -12.49 -15.44
N THR A 34 17.08 -13.20 -16.40
CA THR A 34 17.70 -13.53 -17.68
C THR A 34 16.77 -13.14 -18.82
N ASP A 35 17.29 -12.44 -19.82
CA ASP A 35 16.54 -12.06 -21.00
C ASP A 35 16.49 -13.19 -22.07
N ALA A 36 15.73 -12.95 -23.13
CA ALA A 36 15.55 -13.88 -24.23
C ALA A 36 16.84 -14.20 -25.02
N SER A 37 17.88 -13.36 -24.92
CA SER A 37 19.20 -13.60 -25.51
C SER A 37 20.11 -14.46 -24.62
N GLY A 38 19.70 -14.74 -23.38
CA GLY A 38 20.48 -15.46 -22.39
C GLY A 38 21.34 -14.56 -21.51
N LYS A 39 21.29 -13.25 -21.69
CA LYS A 39 22.04 -12.31 -20.87
C LYS A 39 21.42 -12.21 -19.47
N ARG A 40 22.28 -12.28 -18.44
CA ARG A 40 21.89 -12.18 -17.03
C ARG A 40 22.05 -10.75 -16.52
N TYR A 41 21.12 -10.35 -15.65
CA TYR A 41 21.12 -9.06 -14.97
C TYR A 41 20.93 -9.29 -13.48
N LEU A 42 21.65 -8.52 -12.67
CA LEU A 42 21.38 -8.42 -11.23
C LEU A 42 20.20 -7.47 -11.05
N ASP A 43 19.10 -7.98 -10.48
CA ASP A 43 17.86 -7.21 -10.35
C ASP A 43 17.80 -6.43 -9.04
N PHE A 44 18.21 -5.16 -9.08
CA PHE A 44 18.02 -4.22 -7.99
C PHE A 44 16.61 -3.58 -7.97
N GLY A 45 15.84 -3.72 -9.04
CA GLY A 45 14.47 -3.19 -9.13
C GLY A 45 13.47 -4.04 -8.35
N SER A 46 13.70 -5.36 -8.31
CA SER A 46 12.87 -6.32 -7.56
C SER A 46 11.36 -6.16 -7.80
N GLY A 47 10.95 -5.78 -9.04
CA GLY A 47 9.56 -5.45 -9.35
C GLY A 47 9.04 -4.23 -8.60
N ILE A 48 9.90 -3.24 -8.34
CA ILE A 48 9.66 -2.07 -7.46
C ILE A 48 9.37 -2.53 -6.03
N ALA A 49 10.35 -3.24 -5.44
CA ALA A 49 10.33 -3.78 -4.08
C ALA A 49 9.26 -4.87 -3.79
N VAL A 50 8.74 -5.53 -4.83
CA VAL A 50 7.71 -6.58 -4.72
C VAL A 50 8.32 -7.95 -4.45
N ASN A 51 9.38 -8.33 -5.18
CA ASN A 51 9.98 -9.67 -5.12
C ASN A 51 10.97 -9.80 -3.94
N ALA A 52 10.50 -9.60 -2.72
CA ALA A 52 11.33 -9.64 -1.52
C ALA A 52 12.01 -10.99 -1.29
N LEU A 53 11.43 -12.08 -1.78
CA LEU A 53 11.98 -13.45 -1.66
C LEU A 53 12.86 -13.84 -2.85
N GLY A 54 13.04 -12.97 -3.83
CA GLY A 54 13.73 -13.27 -5.08
C GLY A 54 12.97 -14.24 -5.99
N TYR A 55 13.66 -14.78 -6.98
CA TYR A 55 13.07 -15.59 -8.05
C TYR A 55 13.30 -17.08 -7.86
N GLY A 56 12.36 -17.90 -8.32
CA GLY A 56 12.52 -19.35 -8.41
C GLY A 56 12.52 -20.09 -7.06
N LEU A 57 11.82 -19.55 -6.06
CA LEU A 57 11.70 -20.16 -4.73
C LEU A 57 10.90 -21.47 -4.81
N LYS A 58 11.58 -22.61 -4.58
CA LYS A 58 10.99 -23.95 -4.71
C LYS A 58 9.82 -24.20 -3.77
N ASP A 59 9.89 -23.70 -2.54
CA ASP A 59 8.84 -23.88 -1.54
C ASP A 59 7.57 -23.12 -1.90
N LEU A 60 7.68 -21.87 -2.36
CA LEU A 60 6.55 -21.10 -2.87
C LEU A 60 5.89 -21.82 -4.05
N SER A 61 6.69 -22.26 -5.03
CA SER A 61 6.19 -22.99 -6.20
C SER A 61 5.46 -24.28 -5.82
N ARG A 62 5.96 -25.03 -4.83
CA ARG A 62 5.31 -26.25 -4.33
C ARG A 62 3.98 -25.95 -3.64
N ARG A 63 3.92 -24.94 -2.79
CA ARG A 63 2.69 -24.52 -2.10
C ARG A 63 1.64 -24.04 -3.08
N LEU A 64 2.01 -23.22 -4.05
CA LEU A 64 1.10 -22.72 -5.10
C LEU A 64 0.53 -23.87 -5.94
N ARG A 65 1.38 -24.83 -6.38
CA ARG A 65 0.90 -26.01 -7.14
C ARG A 65 -0.12 -26.83 -6.36
N ARG A 66 0.07 -26.99 -5.04
CA ARG A 66 -0.88 -27.69 -4.19
C ARG A 66 -2.19 -26.91 -4.10
N GLN A 67 -2.13 -25.63 -3.78
CA GLN A 67 -3.32 -24.78 -3.59
C GLN A 67 -4.17 -24.68 -4.86
N VAL A 68 -3.53 -24.53 -6.03
CA VAL A 68 -4.25 -24.47 -7.31
C VAL A 68 -5.01 -25.77 -7.61
N LYS A 69 -4.51 -26.93 -7.15
CA LYS A 69 -5.24 -28.19 -7.30
C LYS A 69 -6.40 -28.36 -6.33
N GLU A 70 -6.32 -27.75 -5.17
CA GLU A 70 -7.32 -27.86 -4.12
C GLU A 70 -8.45 -26.82 -4.30
N LEU A 71 -8.08 -25.55 -4.37
CA LEU A 71 -9.04 -24.43 -4.49
C LEU A 71 -8.30 -23.17 -4.95
N VAL A 72 -8.70 -22.63 -6.11
CA VAL A 72 -8.14 -21.37 -6.63
C VAL A 72 -8.84 -20.16 -6.05
N HIS A 73 -10.18 -20.16 -6.09
CA HIS A 73 -11.02 -19.04 -5.66
C HIS A 73 -12.34 -19.51 -5.09
N ILE A 74 -12.83 -18.79 -4.11
CA ILE A 74 -14.19 -18.88 -3.60
C ILE A 74 -14.65 -17.49 -3.17
N SER A 75 -15.97 -17.24 -3.27
CA SER A 75 -16.58 -15.98 -2.83
C SER A 75 -16.34 -15.72 -1.34
N ASN A 76 -16.22 -14.44 -0.95
CA ASN A 76 -16.15 -14.01 0.44
C ASN A 76 -17.40 -14.34 1.29
N LEU A 77 -18.44 -14.90 0.66
CA LEU A 77 -19.57 -15.50 1.37
C LEU A 77 -19.21 -16.79 2.12
N PHE A 78 -18.03 -17.34 1.86
CA PHE A 78 -17.52 -18.57 2.47
C PHE A 78 -16.17 -18.35 3.09
N ALA A 79 -15.90 -19.03 4.20
CA ALA A 79 -14.59 -19.02 4.81
C ALA A 79 -13.55 -19.78 3.96
N ASN A 80 -12.35 -19.24 3.89
CA ASN A 80 -11.19 -19.85 3.23
C ASN A 80 -10.05 -19.93 4.25
N THR A 81 -9.64 -21.14 4.60
CA THR A 81 -8.63 -21.37 5.66
C THR A 81 -7.34 -20.57 5.45
N PRO A 82 -6.69 -20.58 4.25
CA PRO A 82 -5.49 -19.77 4.03
C PRO A 82 -5.71 -18.27 4.26
N ALA A 83 -6.86 -17.72 3.84
CA ALA A 83 -7.15 -16.30 4.03
C ALA A 83 -7.38 -15.96 5.51
N VAL A 84 -8.15 -16.79 6.22
CA VAL A 84 -8.39 -16.63 7.67
C VAL A 84 -7.08 -16.73 8.46
N GLU A 85 -6.21 -17.67 8.13
CA GLU A 85 -4.91 -17.83 8.78
C GLU A 85 -4.00 -16.63 8.53
N LEU A 86 -3.96 -16.13 7.30
CA LEU A 86 -3.19 -14.92 6.96
C LEU A 86 -3.74 -13.70 7.71
N ALA A 87 -5.06 -13.51 7.76
CA ALA A 87 -5.68 -12.41 8.48
C ALA A 87 -5.28 -12.44 9.97
N ARG A 88 -5.39 -13.59 10.62
CA ARG A 88 -4.98 -13.75 12.04
C ARG A 88 -3.52 -13.37 12.26
N ARG A 89 -2.60 -13.83 11.41
CA ARG A 89 -1.18 -13.48 11.49
C ARG A 89 -0.92 -11.99 11.29
N LEU A 90 -1.65 -11.34 10.39
CA LEU A 90 -1.53 -9.90 10.18
C LEU A 90 -2.05 -9.10 11.39
N LEU A 91 -3.11 -9.57 12.06
CA LEU A 91 -3.64 -8.94 13.28
C LEU A 91 -2.71 -9.11 14.49
N GLU A 92 -1.79 -10.07 14.49
CA GLU A 92 -0.75 -10.23 15.50
C GLU A 92 0.38 -9.19 15.39
N ILE A 93 0.45 -8.46 14.26
CA ILE A 93 1.47 -7.42 14.06
C ILE A 93 1.25 -6.30 15.08
N GLN A 94 2.33 -5.94 15.76
CA GLN A 94 2.35 -4.86 16.74
C GLN A 94 3.41 -3.83 16.33
N ILE A 95 3.07 -2.57 16.52
CA ILE A 95 4.03 -1.48 16.41
C ILE A 95 4.71 -1.32 17.75
N GLU A 96 6.02 -1.28 17.77
CA GLU A 96 6.80 -1.15 18.99
C GLU A 96 6.42 0.16 19.72
N GLY A 97 6.15 0.04 21.02
CA GLY A 97 5.68 1.16 21.86
C GLY A 97 4.20 1.50 21.73
N SER A 98 3.46 0.96 20.74
CA SER A 98 2.03 1.19 20.59
C SER A 98 1.17 0.27 21.47
N ARG A 99 0.05 0.85 21.95
CA ARG A 99 -1.04 0.09 22.60
C ARG A 99 -2.19 -0.19 21.62
N LYS A 100 -2.18 0.42 20.45
CA LYS A 100 -3.20 0.19 19.42
C LYS A 100 -3.14 -1.25 18.92
N ARG A 101 -4.29 -1.79 18.53
CA ARG A 101 -4.43 -3.12 17.96
C ARG A 101 -5.33 -3.05 16.74
N PHE A 102 -5.00 -3.86 15.77
CA PHE A 102 -5.86 -4.08 14.61
C PHE A 102 -6.88 -5.19 14.95
N ASP A 103 -8.08 -5.04 14.42
CA ASP A 103 -9.21 -5.93 14.71
C ASP A 103 -9.67 -6.70 13.46
N ALA A 104 -9.57 -6.09 12.29
CA ALA A 104 -9.96 -6.72 11.03
C ALA A 104 -8.99 -6.43 9.89
N VAL A 105 -9.03 -7.29 8.87
CA VAL A 105 -8.22 -7.20 7.65
C VAL A 105 -9.12 -7.20 6.43
N HIS A 106 -9.02 -6.16 5.61
CA HIS A 106 -9.60 -6.13 4.28
C HIS A 106 -8.54 -6.55 3.26
N PHE A 107 -8.79 -7.60 2.48
CA PHE A 107 -7.88 -8.04 1.42
C PHE A 107 -8.25 -7.42 0.08
N GLY A 108 -7.24 -7.03 -0.70
CA GLY A 108 -7.33 -6.57 -2.08
C GLY A 108 -6.21 -7.16 -2.92
N ASN A 109 -5.99 -6.64 -4.12
CA ASN A 109 -5.01 -7.17 -5.08
C ASN A 109 -3.78 -6.29 -5.26
N SER A 110 -3.88 -5.02 -4.92
CA SER A 110 -2.82 -4.03 -5.15
C SER A 110 -2.72 -3.03 -4.01
N GLY A 111 -1.57 -2.35 -3.89
CA GLY A 111 -1.40 -1.29 -2.92
C GLY A 111 -2.39 -0.13 -3.10
N ALA A 112 -2.74 0.20 -4.36
CA ALA A 112 -3.76 1.21 -4.62
C ALA A 112 -5.12 0.80 -4.04
N GLU A 113 -5.54 -0.47 -4.18
CA GLU A 113 -6.78 -0.97 -3.58
C GLU A 113 -6.72 -0.98 -2.04
N ALA A 114 -5.56 -1.27 -1.44
CA ALA A 114 -5.41 -1.15 0.01
C ALA A 114 -5.61 0.30 0.48
N ASN A 115 -5.07 1.27 -0.23
CA ASN A 115 -5.26 2.69 0.09
C ASN A 115 -6.70 3.16 -0.20
N GLU A 116 -7.35 2.65 -1.26
CA GLU A 116 -8.78 2.90 -1.49
C GLU A 116 -9.63 2.41 -0.32
N ALA A 117 -9.37 1.19 0.17
CA ALA A 117 -10.06 0.64 1.34
C ALA A 117 -9.80 1.51 2.59
N ALA A 118 -8.54 1.90 2.84
CA ALA A 118 -8.17 2.76 3.97
C ALA A 118 -8.92 4.11 3.93
N ILE A 119 -8.98 4.75 2.75
CA ILE A 119 -9.72 6.00 2.52
C ILE A 119 -11.22 5.81 2.79
N LYS A 120 -11.82 4.73 2.28
CA LYS A 120 -13.24 4.43 2.48
C LYS A 120 -13.55 4.24 3.97
N TYR A 121 -12.78 3.40 4.67
CA TYR A 121 -12.97 3.16 6.09
C TYR A 121 -12.77 4.41 6.95
N ALA A 122 -11.80 5.26 6.60
CA ALA A 122 -11.61 6.52 7.28
C ALA A 122 -12.79 7.48 7.10
N ARG A 123 -13.34 7.58 5.90
CA ARG A 123 -14.53 8.39 5.63
C ARG A 123 -15.78 7.82 6.28
N LEU A 124 -15.93 6.49 6.30
CA LEU A 124 -17.02 5.81 7.02
C LEU A 124 -16.97 6.16 8.51
N TYR A 125 -15.81 6.04 9.14
CA TYR A 125 -15.60 6.40 10.54
C TYR A 125 -15.99 7.87 10.82
N ALA A 126 -15.42 8.79 10.04
CA ALA A 126 -15.67 10.22 10.21
C ALA A 126 -17.16 10.58 10.01
N MET A 127 -17.81 9.99 9.00
CA MET A 127 -19.24 10.20 8.75
C MET A 127 -20.11 9.66 9.90
N ALA A 128 -19.80 8.48 10.41
CA ALA A 128 -20.57 7.85 11.48
C ALA A 128 -20.39 8.54 12.83
N THR A 129 -19.18 9.03 13.14
CA THR A 129 -18.87 9.61 14.46
C THR A 129 -19.04 11.12 14.52
N ARG A 130 -18.82 11.83 13.41
CA ARG A 130 -18.79 13.31 13.39
C ARG A 130 -19.78 13.92 12.38
N GLY A 131 -20.38 13.11 11.50
CA GLY A 131 -21.37 13.54 10.52
C GLY A 131 -20.79 14.19 9.26
N PRO A 132 -21.66 14.81 8.42
CA PRO A 132 -21.27 15.44 7.16
C PRO A 132 -20.26 16.58 7.37
N GLY A 133 -19.33 16.75 6.39
CA GLY A 133 -18.31 17.79 6.43
C GLY A 133 -16.94 17.32 6.93
N HIS A 134 -16.85 16.16 7.58
CA HIS A 134 -15.62 15.58 8.11
C HIS A 134 -15.03 14.53 7.15
N HIS A 135 -14.81 14.90 5.89
CA HIS A 135 -14.43 13.95 4.82
C HIS A 135 -13.10 14.24 4.15
N LYS A 136 -12.42 15.32 4.56
CA LYS A 136 -11.16 15.71 3.96
C LYS A 136 -10.06 14.66 4.22
N LEU A 137 -9.09 14.61 3.33
CA LEU A 137 -7.91 13.75 3.41
C LEU A 137 -6.67 14.61 3.29
N LEU A 138 -5.71 14.42 4.17
CA LEU A 138 -4.40 15.08 4.09
C LEU A 138 -3.35 14.08 3.66
N SER A 139 -2.52 14.47 2.71
CA SER A 139 -1.32 13.78 2.28
C SER A 139 -0.11 14.72 2.30
N PHE A 140 1.08 14.24 1.91
CA PHE A 140 2.30 15.04 2.00
C PHE A 140 3.03 15.10 0.66
N SER A 141 3.63 16.26 0.37
CA SER A 141 4.39 16.51 -0.85
C SER A 141 5.32 15.34 -1.20
N HIS A 142 5.46 15.03 -2.49
CA HIS A 142 6.24 13.91 -3.02
C HIS A 142 5.74 12.50 -2.64
N GLY A 143 4.60 12.38 -1.93
CA GLY A 143 3.98 11.09 -1.60
C GLY A 143 3.45 10.35 -2.82
N PHE A 144 3.41 9.03 -2.71
CA PHE A 144 2.84 8.15 -3.74
C PHE A 144 1.95 7.09 -3.10
N HIS A 145 0.65 7.15 -3.35
CA HIS A 145 -0.33 6.26 -2.72
C HIS A 145 -1.09 5.38 -3.73
N GLY A 146 -0.85 5.54 -5.03
CA GLY A 146 -1.46 4.72 -6.09
C GLY A 146 -1.96 5.51 -7.30
N ARG A 147 -2.61 4.78 -8.22
CA ARG A 147 -3.06 5.30 -9.52
C ARG A 147 -4.55 5.10 -9.79
N THR A 148 -5.31 4.50 -8.90
CA THR A 148 -6.78 4.53 -8.90
C THR A 148 -7.24 5.94 -8.53
N LEU A 149 -8.46 6.34 -8.88
CA LEU A 149 -8.88 7.74 -8.69
C LEU A 149 -8.82 8.20 -7.23
N GLY A 150 -9.19 7.36 -6.26
CA GLY A 150 -9.08 7.71 -4.85
C GLY A 150 -7.63 7.79 -4.36
N ALA A 151 -6.81 6.78 -4.64
CA ALA A 151 -5.40 6.79 -4.29
C ALA A 151 -4.61 7.89 -5.00
N LEU A 152 -5.00 8.22 -6.26
CA LEU A 152 -4.43 9.32 -7.02
C LEU A 152 -4.80 10.68 -6.40
N SER A 153 -5.97 10.81 -5.79
CA SER A 153 -6.42 12.05 -5.15
C SER A 153 -5.53 12.45 -3.98
N VAL A 154 -4.98 11.48 -3.27
CA VAL A 154 -4.03 11.68 -2.16
C VAL A 154 -2.56 11.54 -2.58
N THR A 155 -2.27 11.34 -3.89
CA THR A 155 -0.92 11.38 -4.47
C THR A 155 -0.68 12.79 -5.02
N PRO A 156 0.09 13.68 -4.32
CA PRO A 156 0.09 15.12 -4.62
C PRO A 156 0.87 15.53 -5.86
N THR A 157 1.59 14.61 -6.51
CA THR A 157 2.41 14.91 -7.68
C THR A 157 1.56 15.32 -8.89
N GLU A 158 1.52 16.60 -9.23
CA GLU A 158 0.67 17.20 -10.27
C GLU A 158 0.73 16.47 -11.61
N ARG A 159 1.94 16.12 -12.11
CA ARG A 159 2.12 15.40 -13.38
C ARG A 159 1.34 14.09 -13.46
N TYR A 160 0.95 13.51 -12.33
CA TYR A 160 0.17 12.29 -12.27
C TYR A 160 -1.34 12.55 -12.25
N ARG A 161 -1.76 13.73 -11.78
CA ARG A 161 -3.14 14.09 -11.47
C ARG A 161 -3.83 14.84 -12.60
N THR A 162 -3.21 15.89 -13.12
CA THR A 162 -3.82 16.92 -13.99
C THR A 162 -4.62 16.37 -15.16
N LYS A 163 -4.18 15.24 -15.73
CA LYS A 163 -4.87 14.62 -16.88
C LYS A 163 -6.10 13.81 -16.51
N PHE A 164 -6.34 13.60 -15.22
CA PHE A 164 -7.41 12.72 -14.69
C PHE A 164 -8.39 13.47 -13.79
N GLU A 165 -8.32 14.79 -13.74
CA GLU A 165 -9.26 15.63 -13.02
C GLU A 165 -10.64 15.64 -13.69
N PRO A 166 -11.77 15.78 -12.90
CA PRO A 166 -11.76 15.98 -11.45
C PRO A 166 -11.49 14.71 -10.63
N LEU A 167 -10.72 14.85 -9.57
CA LEU A 167 -10.45 13.79 -8.59
C LEU A 167 -11.42 13.89 -7.40
N ILE A 168 -11.25 13.03 -6.38
CA ILE A 168 -12.08 13.06 -5.18
C ILE A 168 -11.91 14.41 -4.46
N PRO A 169 -13.01 15.13 -4.15
CA PRO A 169 -12.93 16.43 -3.47
C PRO A 169 -12.46 16.28 -2.01
N GLY A 170 -11.87 17.37 -1.48
CA GLY A 170 -11.41 17.45 -0.11
C GLY A 170 -10.05 16.79 0.14
N CYS A 171 -9.24 16.54 -0.89
CA CYS A 171 -7.87 16.06 -0.73
C CYS A 171 -6.90 17.25 -0.74
N GLU A 172 -6.16 17.40 0.35
CA GLU A 172 -5.18 18.46 0.57
C GLU A 172 -3.78 17.88 0.75
N SER A 173 -2.74 18.69 0.55
CA SER A 173 -1.35 18.28 0.80
C SER A 173 -0.51 19.42 1.36
N VAL A 174 0.41 19.05 2.26
CA VAL A 174 1.40 19.96 2.85
C VAL A 174 2.81 19.38 2.73
N GLY A 175 3.83 20.11 3.21
CA GLY A 175 5.21 19.65 3.21
C GLY A 175 5.40 18.35 3.99
N TYR A 176 6.19 17.41 3.43
CA TYR A 176 6.63 16.23 4.17
C TYR A 176 7.77 16.62 5.13
N ASN A 177 7.78 16.06 6.34
CA ASN A 177 8.68 16.45 7.41
C ASN A 177 8.58 17.96 7.79
N ASP A 178 7.37 18.53 7.66
CA ASP A 178 7.04 19.88 8.10
C ASP A 178 6.02 19.81 9.25
N PRO A 179 6.50 19.67 10.53
CA PRO A 179 5.64 19.57 11.70
C PRO A 179 4.73 20.79 11.89
N GLU A 180 5.25 21.99 11.59
CA GLU A 180 4.47 23.24 11.75
C GLU A 180 3.31 23.32 10.77
N ALA A 181 3.55 22.97 9.50
CA ALA A 181 2.48 22.92 8.50
C ALA A 181 1.43 21.86 8.84
N ALA A 182 1.85 20.68 9.30
CA ALA A 182 0.94 19.62 9.73
C ALA A 182 0.05 20.09 10.91
N LEU A 183 0.67 20.63 11.95
CA LEU A 183 -0.03 21.13 13.14
C LEU A 183 -1.03 22.24 12.81
N LYS A 184 -0.70 23.10 11.85
CA LYS A 184 -1.56 24.23 11.44
C LYS A 184 -2.78 23.80 10.63
N VAL A 185 -2.66 22.71 9.84
CA VAL A 185 -3.68 22.32 8.87
C VAL A 185 -4.60 21.21 9.40
N ILE A 186 -4.07 20.28 10.21
CA ILE A 186 -4.87 19.15 10.71
C ILE A 186 -5.90 19.64 11.72
N ASP A 187 -7.17 19.53 11.34
CA ASP A 187 -8.31 19.83 12.20
C ASP A 187 -9.41 18.77 12.07
N GLY A 188 -10.48 18.90 12.83
CA GLY A 188 -11.60 17.95 12.81
C GLY A 188 -12.35 17.83 11.48
N SER A 189 -12.08 18.64 10.46
CA SER A 189 -12.68 18.49 9.12
C SER A 189 -12.08 17.32 8.31
N PHE A 190 -10.90 16.84 8.71
CA PHE A 190 -10.25 15.70 8.07
C PHE A 190 -10.82 14.38 8.58
N ALA A 191 -11.10 13.46 7.67
CA ALA A 191 -11.37 12.05 7.99
C ALA A 191 -10.08 11.32 8.35
N ALA A 192 -9.02 11.58 7.58
CA ALA A 192 -7.73 10.96 7.81
C ALA A 192 -6.55 11.77 7.27
N VAL A 193 -5.39 11.45 7.83
CA VAL A 193 -4.05 11.76 7.31
C VAL A 193 -3.45 10.48 6.77
N ILE A 194 -2.93 10.47 5.53
CA ILE A 194 -2.21 9.34 4.94
C ILE A 194 -0.75 9.70 4.71
N VAL A 195 0.15 8.82 5.14
CA VAL A 195 1.59 9.09 5.11
C VAL A 195 2.42 7.82 4.88
N GLU A 196 3.52 7.95 4.13
CA GLU A 196 4.57 6.93 4.01
C GLU A 196 5.66 7.19 5.08
N VAL A 197 6.15 6.16 5.74
CA VAL A 197 7.30 6.28 6.67
C VAL A 197 8.60 6.60 5.92
N VAL A 198 8.73 6.05 4.72
CA VAL A 198 9.79 6.40 3.75
C VAL A 198 9.14 6.63 2.41
N GLN A 199 9.26 7.82 1.87
CA GLN A 199 8.75 8.16 0.54
C GLN A 199 9.61 7.49 -0.55
N GLY A 200 9.24 6.29 -0.97
CA GLY A 200 10.00 5.51 -1.93
C GLY A 200 10.13 6.17 -3.30
N GLU A 201 9.04 6.73 -3.80
CA GLU A 201 9.00 7.49 -5.08
C GLU A 201 9.42 8.96 -4.91
N GLY A 202 9.44 9.46 -3.67
CA GLY A 202 9.80 10.83 -3.29
C GLY A 202 11.28 11.02 -2.98
N GLY A 203 12.18 10.15 -3.48
CA GLY A 203 13.62 10.30 -3.31
C GLY A 203 14.19 9.62 -2.06
N LEU A 204 13.53 8.63 -1.52
CA LEU A 204 13.90 7.87 -0.31
C LEU A 204 14.00 8.77 0.93
N THR A 205 13.11 9.74 1.05
CA THR A 205 13.06 10.64 2.20
C THR A 205 12.43 9.90 3.39
N VAL A 206 13.16 9.81 4.49
CA VAL A 206 12.71 9.17 5.73
C VAL A 206 11.95 10.16 6.60
N MET A 207 10.88 9.73 7.25
CA MET A 207 10.13 10.50 8.24
C MET A 207 11.00 10.78 9.46
N SER A 208 10.97 12.02 9.97
CA SER A 208 11.59 12.35 11.25
C SER A 208 10.73 11.92 12.42
N GLU A 209 11.34 11.55 13.55
CA GLU A 209 10.62 11.20 14.79
C GLU A 209 9.76 12.37 15.30
N GLU A 210 10.24 13.61 15.14
CA GLU A 210 9.49 14.81 15.48
C GLU A 210 8.21 14.93 14.66
N PHE A 211 8.29 14.69 13.35
CA PHE A 211 7.13 14.73 12.47
C PHE A 211 6.15 13.61 12.80
N ALA A 212 6.63 12.38 13.04
CA ALA A 212 5.80 11.26 13.49
C ALA A 212 5.05 11.59 14.79
N LYS A 213 5.76 12.18 15.77
CA LYS A 213 5.18 12.61 17.05
C LYS A 213 4.06 13.64 16.85
N VAL A 214 4.31 14.68 16.03
CA VAL A 214 3.28 15.70 15.74
C VAL A 214 2.07 15.08 15.06
N LEU A 215 2.24 14.17 14.09
CA LEU A 215 1.12 13.48 13.45
C LEU A 215 0.32 12.65 14.46
N ASN A 216 0.98 11.86 15.32
CA ASN A 216 0.33 11.07 16.35
C ASN A 216 -0.53 11.94 17.29
N GLU A 217 0.06 13.01 17.83
CA GLU A 217 -0.59 13.89 18.80
C GLU A 217 -1.74 14.69 18.17
N THR A 218 -1.52 15.28 16.99
CA THR A 218 -2.50 16.14 16.34
C THR A 218 -3.67 15.34 15.78
N CYS A 219 -3.43 14.20 15.18
CA CYS A 219 -4.50 13.31 14.70
C CYS A 219 -5.37 12.83 15.87
N ALA A 220 -4.75 12.38 16.97
CA ALA A 220 -5.48 11.93 18.15
C ALA A 220 -6.31 13.06 18.80
N ALA A 221 -5.75 14.27 18.90
CA ALA A 221 -6.45 15.43 19.50
C ALA A 221 -7.68 15.89 18.70
N ASN A 222 -7.71 15.65 17.39
CA ASN A 222 -8.80 16.05 16.48
C ASN A 222 -9.71 14.89 16.06
N ASP A 223 -9.53 13.69 16.60
CA ASP A 223 -10.23 12.46 16.20
C ASP A 223 -10.10 12.17 14.68
N VAL A 224 -8.92 12.45 14.11
CA VAL A 224 -8.56 12.19 12.72
C VAL A 224 -7.81 10.87 12.64
N LEU A 225 -8.19 9.96 11.75
CA LEU A 225 -7.50 8.69 11.62
C LEU A 225 -6.14 8.87 10.94
N LEU A 226 -5.11 8.24 11.50
CA LEU A 226 -3.77 8.21 10.92
C LEU A 226 -3.59 6.92 10.13
N ILE A 227 -3.37 7.03 8.81
CA ILE A 227 -3.13 5.92 7.89
C ILE A 227 -1.64 5.85 7.58
N ALA A 228 -0.97 4.76 7.94
CA ALA A 228 0.37 4.47 7.46
C ALA A 228 0.32 3.67 6.15
N ASP A 229 0.83 4.25 5.10
CA ASP A 229 1.07 3.55 3.84
C ASP A 229 2.37 2.75 3.95
N GLU A 230 2.25 1.51 4.40
CA GLU A 230 3.34 0.55 4.56
C GLU A 230 3.48 -0.39 3.35
N ILE A 231 2.91 -0.03 2.22
CA ILE A 231 2.96 -0.83 0.98
C ILE A 231 4.40 -1.11 0.57
N GLN A 232 5.31 -0.16 0.77
CA GLN A 232 6.73 -0.33 0.46
C GLN A 232 7.58 -0.61 1.69
N THR A 233 7.30 0.00 2.83
CA THR A 233 8.11 -0.06 4.06
C THR A 233 7.83 -1.28 4.92
N GLY A 234 6.64 -1.86 4.80
CA GLY A 234 6.19 -2.99 5.61
C GLY A 234 6.86 -4.32 5.30
N LEU A 235 6.55 -5.30 6.14
CA LEU A 235 6.93 -6.72 6.00
C LEU A 235 8.44 -6.95 5.90
N GLY A 236 9.21 -6.24 6.72
CA GLY A 236 10.66 -6.45 6.87
C GLY A 236 11.53 -5.58 6.00
N ARG A 237 10.99 -4.70 5.14
CA ARG A 237 11.78 -3.84 4.24
C ARG A 237 12.75 -2.93 4.98
N THR A 238 12.35 -2.42 6.14
CA THR A 238 13.14 -1.52 7.00
C THR A 238 13.84 -2.22 8.15
N GLY A 239 13.77 -3.57 8.20
CA GLY A 239 14.28 -4.37 9.32
C GLY A 239 13.24 -4.65 10.41
N HIS A 240 12.08 -3.99 10.36
CA HIS A 240 10.94 -4.19 11.25
C HIS A 240 9.74 -4.72 10.45
N LEU A 241 8.75 -5.35 11.12
CA LEU A 241 7.52 -5.79 10.43
C LEU A 241 6.78 -4.61 9.82
N LEU A 242 6.74 -3.47 10.50
CA LEU A 242 6.24 -2.19 9.99
C LEU A 242 7.32 -1.12 10.15
N GLY A 243 7.49 -0.30 9.11
CA GLY A 243 8.39 0.85 9.14
C GLY A 243 8.00 1.88 10.19
N SER A 244 6.72 1.98 10.52
CA SER A 244 6.18 2.83 11.59
C SER A 244 6.92 2.67 12.92
N SER A 245 7.38 1.45 13.24
CA SER A 245 8.17 1.17 14.46
C SER A 245 9.54 1.88 14.47
N VAL A 246 10.08 2.22 13.30
CA VAL A 246 11.41 2.86 13.19
C VAL A 246 11.38 4.31 13.69
N VAL A 247 10.28 5.00 13.43
CA VAL A 247 10.13 6.46 13.68
C VAL A 247 9.12 6.77 14.78
N GLY A 248 8.54 5.75 15.41
CA GLY A 248 7.53 5.93 16.46
C GLY A 248 6.20 6.45 15.92
N LEU A 249 5.86 6.19 14.66
CA LEU A 249 4.53 6.47 14.11
C LEU A 249 3.52 5.46 14.67
N ASP A 250 2.36 5.94 15.15
CA ASP A 250 1.31 5.13 15.78
C ASP A 250 -0.01 5.22 15.00
N PRO A 251 -0.11 4.60 13.81
CA PRO A 251 -1.26 4.70 12.93
C PRO A 251 -2.48 3.96 13.47
N ASP A 252 -3.67 4.40 13.05
CA ASP A 252 -4.93 3.70 13.25
C ASP A 252 -5.17 2.65 12.15
N ILE A 253 -4.80 2.95 10.92
CA ILE A 253 -4.97 2.07 9.74
C ILE A 253 -3.60 1.85 9.10
N VAL A 254 -3.35 0.63 8.62
CA VAL A 254 -2.13 0.28 7.90
C VAL A 254 -2.45 -0.38 6.56
N SER A 255 -1.86 0.12 5.49
CA SER A 255 -1.95 -0.49 4.15
C SER A 255 -0.69 -1.29 3.84
N LEU A 256 -0.85 -2.55 3.40
CA LEU A 256 0.22 -3.49 3.06
C LEU A 256 0.02 -4.04 1.65
N SER A 257 1.10 -4.27 0.89
CA SER A 257 1.03 -4.98 -0.40
C SER A 257 2.40 -5.54 -0.79
N LYS A 258 3.09 -4.94 -1.71
CA LYS A 258 4.36 -5.32 -2.35
C LYS A 258 4.96 -6.68 -1.91
N PRO A 259 5.66 -6.84 -0.77
CA PRO A 259 6.27 -8.11 -0.39
C PRO A 259 5.25 -9.15 0.12
N LEU A 260 4.00 -8.79 0.38
CA LEU A 260 3.01 -9.63 1.07
C LEU A 260 2.79 -11.01 0.41
N ALA A 261 2.80 -11.06 -0.92
CA ALA A 261 2.58 -12.30 -1.66
C ALA A 261 3.73 -12.67 -2.60
N ALA A 262 4.93 -12.12 -2.36
CA ALA A 262 6.15 -12.48 -3.10
C ALA A 262 6.01 -12.40 -4.63
N GLY A 263 5.29 -11.39 -5.14
CA GLY A 263 5.09 -11.15 -6.57
C GLY A 263 3.69 -11.49 -7.08
N LEU A 264 2.84 -12.14 -6.30
CA LEU A 264 1.43 -12.35 -6.64
C LEU A 264 0.59 -11.12 -6.23
N PRO A 265 -0.54 -10.85 -6.93
CA PRO A 265 -1.44 -9.78 -6.55
C PRO A 265 -2.09 -10.05 -5.19
N LEU A 266 -1.72 -9.27 -4.19
CA LEU A 266 -2.34 -9.28 -2.86
C LEU A 266 -2.04 -7.98 -2.13
N SER A 267 -3.03 -7.46 -1.44
CA SER A 267 -2.88 -6.38 -0.49
C SER A 267 -3.76 -6.58 0.74
N ALA A 268 -3.47 -5.85 1.79
CA ALA A 268 -4.23 -5.89 3.03
C ALA A 268 -4.34 -4.48 3.61
N THR A 269 -5.52 -4.16 4.16
CA THR A 269 -5.75 -2.97 4.97
C THR A 269 -6.15 -3.43 6.36
N LEU A 270 -5.34 -3.07 7.35
CA LEU A 270 -5.57 -3.39 8.76
C LEU A 270 -6.35 -2.25 9.40
N ILE A 271 -7.48 -2.54 10.03
CA ILE A 271 -8.35 -1.55 10.67
C ILE A 271 -8.54 -1.86 12.16
N PRO A 272 -8.69 -0.82 13.02
CA PRO A 272 -8.96 -1.00 14.44
C PRO A 272 -10.43 -1.32 14.73
N ALA A 273 -10.73 -1.82 15.95
CA ALA A 273 -12.09 -2.14 16.39
C ALA A 273 -13.06 -0.97 16.23
N LYS A 274 -12.67 0.26 16.61
CA LYS A 274 -13.51 1.47 16.48
C LYS A 274 -14.00 1.75 15.06
N VAL A 275 -13.29 1.27 14.04
CA VAL A 275 -13.69 1.35 12.63
C VAL A 275 -14.49 0.12 12.24
N ASN A 276 -14.02 -1.09 12.60
CA ASN A 276 -14.65 -2.35 12.24
C ASN A 276 -16.09 -2.47 12.77
N GLU A 277 -16.36 -1.95 13.98
CA GLU A 277 -17.70 -1.95 14.60
C GLU A 277 -18.73 -1.09 13.85
N LEU A 278 -18.30 -0.21 12.97
CA LEU A 278 -19.17 0.65 12.16
C LEU A 278 -19.42 0.08 10.76
N VAL A 279 -18.71 -1.00 10.39
CA VAL A 279 -18.82 -1.60 9.05
C VAL A 279 -20.07 -2.47 8.99
N GLU A 280 -20.93 -2.22 8.00
CA GLU A 280 -22.15 -2.98 7.76
C GLU A 280 -22.02 -3.85 6.51
N VAL A 281 -22.95 -4.81 6.36
CA VAL A 281 -23.01 -5.66 5.17
C VAL A 281 -23.29 -4.81 3.93
N GLY A 282 -22.34 -4.79 3.00
CA GLY A 282 -22.42 -4.00 1.77
C GLY A 282 -21.42 -2.82 1.69
N ASP A 283 -20.70 -2.51 2.75
CA ASP A 283 -19.76 -1.38 2.82
C ASP A 283 -18.39 -1.64 2.15
N HIS A 284 -18.27 -2.76 1.46
CA HIS A 284 -17.01 -3.11 0.76
C HIS A 284 -16.77 -2.40 -0.56
#